data_b6ca9d4cb01f4e482b12d6cf6f848645
#
_entry.id   b6ca9d4cb01f4e482b12d6cf6f848645
#
_cell.length_a   1.000
_cell.length_b   1.000
_cell.length_c   1.000
_cell.angle_alpha   90.00
_cell.angle_beta   90.00
_cell.angle_gamma   90.00
#
_symmetry.space_group_name_H-M   'P 1'
#
loop_
_entity.id
_entity.type
_entity.pdbx_description
1 polymer ?
#
loop_
_entity_poly.entity_id
_entity_poly.type
_entity_poly.pdbx_seq_one_letter_code
_entity_poly.pdbx_strand_id
1 'polypeptide(L)'
;MLPASHLNAQNRAVFITGCDRGIGHALVMKLDHMGMVVFAGCLEEDGEGAAELKDKCSERLHILKLDVTNADDIERASKYIKRSLKDKGLWGLVNNAGVWFCAELDLLPEKILHQVMEVNLYGAVRVTRKFLPLIKKARGRVVNVSSLLGRMCMEGNGAYAMSKHALVAYTSTLRLEMKRFGVGVSIVEPAGFLTGNLQEQILNKRKEELWSSLDEETKQMHSRESLDLLYSHVQSCFKKFPKDVSPVVRCIRSGLLSKRPREQYPCGTGAETLISIYPLLPVWMADYLSSSMSMLPKAMNPSSTASQK
;
A
#
# COMPACT_ATOMS: atom_id res chain seq x y z
N MET A 1 -2.78 -19.69 -20.52
CA MET A 1 -3.74 -19.55 -19.39
C MET A 1 -5.11 -19.23 -19.93
N LEU A 2 -6.16 -19.99 -19.53
CA LEU A 2 -7.54 -19.64 -19.86
C LEU A 2 -7.89 -18.28 -19.26
N PRO A 3 -8.65 -17.40 -19.96
CA PRO A 3 -9.04 -16.10 -19.42
C PRO A 3 -9.80 -16.29 -18.10
N ALA A 4 -9.40 -15.58 -17.07
CA ALA A 4 -10.04 -15.67 -15.76
C ALA A 4 -11.51 -15.25 -15.88
N SER A 5 -12.43 -16.20 -15.68
CA SER A 5 -13.85 -15.87 -15.64
C SER A 5 -14.16 -15.07 -14.38
N HIS A 6 -14.77 -13.88 -14.56
CA HIS A 6 -15.11 -12.99 -13.46
C HIS A 6 -16.58 -13.17 -13.04
N LEU A 7 -16.82 -12.88 -11.77
CA LEU A 7 -18.17 -12.76 -11.22
C LEU A 7 -18.80 -11.45 -11.70
N ASN A 8 -20.13 -11.39 -11.75
CA ASN A 8 -20.82 -10.14 -12.02
C ASN A 8 -20.50 -9.12 -10.92
N ALA A 9 -20.05 -7.94 -11.32
CA ALA A 9 -19.69 -6.84 -10.42
C ALA A 9 -20.91 -6.03 -9.92
N GLN A 10 -21.98 -5.99 -10.74
CA GLN A 10 -23.14 -5.13 -10.49
C GLN A 10 -23.74 -5.36 -9.10
N ASN A 11 -24.00 -4.27 -8.41
CA ASN A 11 -24.60 -4.21 -7.08
C ASN A 11 -23.79 -4.92 -5.96
N ARG A 12 -22.56 -5.38 -6.22
CA ARG A 12 -21.66 -5.81 -5.16
C ARG A 12 -21.03 -4.61 -4.48
N ALA A 13 -20.97 -4.63 -3.16
CA ALA A 13 -20.42 -3.55 -2.37
C ALA A 13 -18.96 -3.82 -2.04
N VAL A 14 -18.12 -2.81 -2.18
CA VAL A 14 -16.69 -2.86 -1.84
C VAL A 14 -16.30 -1.65 -0.99
N PHE A 15 -15.47 -1.88 0.01
CA PHE A 15 -14.84 -0.82 0.81
C PHE A 15 -13.35 -0.77 0.49
N ILE A 16 -12.82 0.43 0.20
CA ILE A 16 -11.44 0.66 -0.20
C ILE A 16 -10.85 1.73 0.71
N THR A 17 -9.67 1.50 1.27
CA THR A 17 -8.97 2.48 2.11
C THR A 17 -7.91 3.24 1.30
N GLY A 18 -7.67 4.53 1.61
CA GLY A 18 -6.66 5.35 0.96
C GLY A 18 -7.02 5.70 -0.48
N CYS A 19 -8.19 6.33 -0.66
CA CYS A 19 -8.75 6.65 -1.97
C CYS A 19 -8.47 8.08 -2.43
N ASP A 20 -7.78 8.89 -1.64
CA ASP A 20 -7.47 10.29 -1.96
C ASP A 20 -6.69 10.44 -3.26
N ARG A 21 -5.86 9.47 -3.61
CA ARG A 21 -4.99 9.49 -4.80
C ARG A 21 -4.45 8.10 -5.17
N GLY A 22 -3.78 8.02 -6.30
CA GLY A 22 -3.00 6.85 -6.72
C GLY A 22 -3.84 5.60 -6.99
N ILE A 23 -3.41 4.44 -6.46
CA ILE A 23 -4.02 3.14 -6.74
C ILE A 23 -5.47 3.09 -6.24
N GLY A 24 -5.72 3.56 -5.01
CA GLY A 24 -7.07 3.56 -4.43
C GLY A 24 -8.05 4.38 -5.24
N HIS A 25 -7.65 5.60 -5.61
CA HIS A 25 -8.44 6.51 -6.44
C HIS A 25 -8.79 5.91 -7.81
N ALA A 26 -7.79 5.40 -8.53
CA ALA A 26 -8.00 4.75 -9.83
C ALA A 26 -8.88 3.48 -9.72
N LEU A 27 -8.76 2.75 -8.61
CA LEU A 27 -9.59 1.57 -8.34
C LEU A 27 -11.04 1.95 -8.10
N VAL A 28 -11.32 3.02 -7.33
CA VAL A 28 -12.69 3.55 -7.10
C VAL A 28 -13.37 3.81 -8.42
N MET A 29 -12.76 4.65 -9.29
CA MET A 29 -13.31 4.96 -10.61
C MET A 29 -13.59 3.70 -11.43
N LYS A 30 -12.65 2.73 -11.41
CA LYS A 30 -12.80 1.49 -12.18
C LYS A 30 -13.95 0.63 -11.68
N LEU A 31 -14.11 0.47 -10.36
CA LEU A 31 -15.14 -0.40 -9.79
C LEU A 31 -16.53 0.25 -9.84
N ASP A 32 -16.63 1.56 -9.68
CA ASP A 32 -17.87 2.32 -9.91
C ASP A 32 -18.35 2.17 -11.36
N HIS A 33 -17.45 2.37 -12.34
CA HIS A 33 -17.76 2.16 -13.77
C HIS A 33 -18.23 0.74 -14.08
N MET A 34 -17.82 -0.26 -13.29
CA MET A 34 -18.28 -1.64 -13.41
C MET A 34 -19.63 -1.91 -12.71
N GLY A 35 -20.27 -0.90 -12.13
CA GLY A 35 -21.57 -0.99 -11.46
C GLY A 35 -21.51 -1.48 -10.01
N MET A 36 -20.35 -1.46 -9.37
CA MET A 36 -20.23 -1.76 -7.94
C MET A 36 -20.73 -0.59 -7.09
N VAL A 37 -21.21 -0.88 -5.88
CA VAL A 37 -21.38 0.12 -4.83
C VAL A 37 -20.02 0.28 -4.14
N VAL A 38 -19.44 1.48 -4.22
CA VAL A 38 -18.10 1.73 -3.74
C VAL A 38 -18.12 2.64 -2.51
N PHE A 39 -17.61 2.15 -1.39
CA PHE A 39 -17.29 2.96 -0.23
C PHE A 39 -15.81 3.31 -0.30
N ALA A 40 -15.50 4.58 -0.47
CA ALA A 40 -14.16 5.11 -0.61
C ALA A 40 -13.71 5.79 0.69
N GLY A 41 -12.79 5.19 1.41
CA GLY A 41 -12.18 5.78 2.59
C GLY A 41 -11.08 6.75 2.20
N CYS A 42 -11.29 8.04 2.45
CA CYS A 42 -10.35 9.13 2.19
C CYS A 42 -9.87 9.76 3.49
N LEU A 43 -8.61 10.11 3.57
CA LEU A 43 -8.06 10.85 4.70
C LEU A 43 -8.63 12.28 4.73
N GLU A 44 -8.86 12.86 3.55
CA GLU A 44 -9.45 14.18 3.33
C GLU A 44 -10.73 14.04 2.50
N GLU A 45 -11.89 13.92 3.17
CA GLU A 45 -13.19 13.69 2.48
C GLU A 45 -13.67 14.88 1.63
N ASP A 46 -13.14 16.06 1.88
CA ASP A 46 -13.38 17.30 1.14
C ASP A 46 -12.14 17.75 0.35
N GLY A 47 -11.10 16.90 0.29
CA GLY A 47 -9.89 17.16 -0.48
C GLY A 47 -10.10 17.05 -1.99
N GLU A 48 -9.11 17.52 -2.76
CA GLU A 48 -9.14 17.53 -4.22
C GLU A 48 -9.45 16.14 -4.82
N GLY A 49 -8.81 15.08 -4.30
CA GLY A 49 -9.05 13.74 -4.80
C GLY A 49 -10.45 13.22 -4.54
N ALA A 50 -11.05 13.56 -3.39
CA ALA A 50 -12.44 13.22 -3.08
C ALA A 50 -13.42 14.02 -3.96
N ALA A 51 -13.14 15.30 -4.23
CA ALA A 51 -13.93 16.12 -5.14
C ALA A 51 -13.90 15.56 -6.57
N GLU A 52 -12.73 15.17 -7.06
CA GLU A 52 -12.58 14.51 -8.38
C GLU A 52 -13.39 13.21 -8.47
N LEU A 53 -13.39 12.39 -7.42
CA LEU A 53 -14.20 11.17 -7.40
C LEU A 53 -15.70 11.47 -7.40
N LYS A 54 -16.16 12.49 -6.65
CA LYS A 54 -17.57 12.92 -6.65
C LYS A 54 -18.04 13.38 -8.04
N ASP A 55 -17.16 14.06 -8.78
CA ASP A 55 -17.46 14.57 -10.13
C ASP A 55 -17.51 13.44 -11.19
N LYS A 56 -16.58 12.46 -11.09
CA LYS A 56 -16.39 11.44 -12.13
C LYS A 56 -17.13 10.13 -11.91
N CYS A 57 -17.60 9.85 -10.72
CA CYS A 57 -18.26 8.61 -10.37
C CYS A 57 -19.77 8.78 -10.27
N SER A 58 -20.47 7.65 -10.23
CA SER A 58 -21.93 7.61 -10.14
C SER A 58 -22.42 7.76 -8.68
N GLU A 59 -23.74 7.83 -8.49
CA GLU A 59 -24.41 7.85 -7.17
C GLU A 59 -24.13 6.58 -6.33
N ARG A 60 -23.50 5.55 -6.88
CA ARG A 60 -23.08 4.36 -6.15
C ARG A 60 -21.80 4.55 -5.35
N LEU A 61 -21.13 5.69 -5.53
CA LEU A 61 -19.97 6.07 -4.75
C LEU A 61 -20.39 6.73 -3.43
N HIS A 62 -19.80 6.27 -2.33
CA HIS A 62 -19.91 6.87 -1.00
C HIS A 62 -18.52 7.22 -0.51
N ILE A 63 -18.21 8.49 -0.35
CA ILE A 63 -16.93 8.95 0.25
C ILE A 63 -17.09 9.01 1.75
N LEU A 64 -16.12 8.48 2.48
CA LEU A 64 -16.09 8.40 3.93
C LEU A 64 -14.76 8.94 4.45
N LYS A 65 -14.81 9.84 5.43
CA LYS A 65 -13.62 10.19 6.22
C LYS A 65 -13.04 8.95 6.85
N LEU A 66 -11.75 8.67 6.59
CA LEU A 66 -11.09 7.49 7.14
C LEU A 66 -9.59 7.71 7.33
N ASP A 67 -9.18 7.88 8.57
CA ASP A 67 -7.84 7.58 9.01
C ASP A 67 -7.82 6.15 9.57
N VAL A 68 -7.04 5.26 8.96
CA VAL A 68 -6.96 3.85 9.39
C VAL A 68 -6.27 3.67 10.75
N THR A 69 -5.65 4.71 11.27
CA THR A 69 -5.05 4.74 12.62
C THR A 69 -6.05 5.20 13.67
N ASN A 70 -7.16 5.83 13.26
CA ASN A 70 -8.19 6.36 14.15
C ASN A 70 -9.36 5.38 14.30
N ALA A 71 -9.58 4.91 15.54
CA ALA A 71 -10.64 3.95 15.84
C ALA A 71 -12.05 4.52 15.62
N ASP A 72 -12.25 5.83 15.86
CA ASP A 72 -13.56 6.48 15.70
C ASP A 72 -13.93 6.63 14.20
N ASP A 73 -12.95 6.91 13.34
CA ASP A 73 -13.17 6.94 11.89
C ASP A 73 -13.61 5.57 11.39
N ILE A 74 -12.91 4.50 11.82
CA ILE A 74 -13.26 3.12 11.47
C ILE A 74 -14.66 2.75 11.97
N GLU A 75 -15.01 3.19 13.18
CA GLU A 75 -16.34 2.95 13.77
C GLU A 75 -17.43 3.69 12.98
N ARG A 76 -17.22 4.98 12.65
CA ARG A 76 -18.15 5.77 11.84
C ARG A 76 -18.38 5.15 10.47
N ALA A 77 -17.29 4.80 9.77
CA ALA A 77 -17.35 4.12 8.48
C ALA A 77 -18.12 2.80 8.57
N SER A 78 -17.86 2.00 9.62
CA SER A 78 -18.55 0.73 9.84
C SER A 78 -20.06 0.90 10.05
N LYS A 79 -20.47 1.86 10.88
CA LYS A 79 -21.89 2.17 11.11
C LYS A 79 -22.59 2.65 9.82
N TYR A 80 -21.93 3.51 9.06
CA TYR A 80 -22.46 4.02 7.79
C TYR A 80 -22.65 2.87 6.77
N ILE A 81 -21.60 2.08 6.53
CA ILE A 81 -21.61 0.96 5.58
C ILE A 81 -22.68 -0.08 5.98
N LYS A 82 -22.75 -0.44 7.27
CA LYS A 82 -23.75 -1.38 7.77
C LYS A 82 -25.19 -0.90 7.50
N ARG A 83 -25.49 0.39 7.73
CA ARG A 83 -26.80 0.98 7.42
C ARG A 83 -27.09 0.96 5.93
N SER A 84 -26.13 1.35 5.09
CA SER A 84 -26.28 1.39 3.63
C SER A 84 -26.52 0.01 3.03
N LEU A 85 -25.87 -1.03 3.56
CA LEU A 85 -26.02 -2.40 3.09
C LEU A 85 -27.30 -3.08 3.60
N LYS A 86 -27.96 -2.53 4.60
CA LYS A 86 -29.10 -3.16 5.29
C LYS A 86 -28.75 -4.58 5.73
N ASP A 87 -29.47 -5.58 5.20
CA ASP A 87 -29.21 -6.98 5.52
C ASP A 87 -28.19 -7.65 4.59
N LYS A 88 -27.67 -6.96 3.60
CA LYS A 88 -26.63 -7.47 2.70
C LYS A 88 -25.26 -7.43 3.40
N GLY A 89 -24.39 -8.39 3.06
CA GLY A 89 -23.00 -8.36 3.49
C GLY A 89 -22.14 -7.45 2.60
N LEU A 90 -20.91 -7.18 3.05
CA LEU A 90 -19.89 -6.47 2.27
C LEU A 90 -19.14 -7.49 1.40
N TRP A 91 -19.22 -7.33 0.07
CA TRP A 91 -18.56 -8.25 -0.86
C TRP A 91 -17.05 -8.16 -0.81
N GLY A 92 -16.50 -6.94 -0.77
CA GLY A 92 -15.06 -6.74 -0.85
C GLY A 92 -14.52 -5.73 0.15
N LEU A 93 -13.34 -6.01 0.68
CA LEU A 93 -12.51 -5.05 1.40
C LEU A 93 -11.15 -4.97 0.71
N VAL A 94 -10.69 -3.76 0.41
CA VAL A 94 -9.36 -3.50 -0.12
C VAL A 94 -8.59 -2.63 0.87
N ASN A 95 -7.62 -3.22 1.55
CA ASN A 95 -6.67 -2.49 2.38
C ASN A 95 -5.55 -1.96 1.47
N ASN A 96 -5.68 -0.70 1.06
CA ASN A 96 -4.75 -0.01 0.17
C ASN A 96 -4.06 1.17 0.84
N ALA A 97 -4.61 1.75 1.89
CA ALA A 97 -3.96 2.83 2.63
C ALA A 97 -2.53 2.47 3.02
N GLY A 98 -1.60 3.39 2.81
CA GLY A 98 -0.20 3.17 3.13
C GLY A 98 0.64 4.42 3.00
N VAL A 99 1.72 4.47 3.79
CA VAL A 99 2.73 5.53 3.79
C VAL A 99 4.11 4.92 3.59
N TRP A 100 5.04 5.73 3.10
CA TRP A 100 6.40 5.33 2.82
C TRP A 100 7.36 6.47 3.20
N PHE A 101 8.47 6.12 3.84
CA PHE A 101 9.59 7.02 4.13
C PHE A 101 10.88 6.35 3.66
N CYS A 102 11.82 7.15 3.16
CA CYS A 102 13.15 6.72 2.78
C CYS A 102 14.17 7.30 3.76
N ALA A 103 14.82 6.42 4.50
CA ALA A 103 15.95 6.74 5.36
C ALA A 103 16.71 5.47 5.70
N GLU A 104 18.00 5.59 6.01
CA GLU A 104 18.74 4.52 6.67
C GLU A 104 18.13 4.24 8.05
N LEU A 105 18.25 3.01 8.55
CA LEU A 105 17.55 2.62 9.78
C LEU A 105 18.05 3.35 11.02
N ASP A 106 19.33 3.70 11.07
CA ASP A 106 19.93 4.49 12.15
C ASP A 106 19.50 5.97 12.12
N LEU A 107 19.20 6.49 10.92
CA LEU A 107 18.65 7.84 10.71
C LEU A 107 17.13 7.91 10.89
N LEU A 108 16.45 6.78 11.04
CA LEU A 108 14.98 6.73 11.06
C LEU A 108 14.46 6.88 12.49
N PRO A 109 13.81 8.01 12.85
CA PRO A 109 13.24 8.19 14.19
C PRO A 109 12.20 7.10 14.51
N GLU A 110 12.19 6.63 15.75
CA GLU A 110 11.24 5.64 16.24
C GLU A 110 9.79 6.04 15.96
N LYS A 111 9.45 7.33 16.11
CA LYS A 111 8.14 7.89 15.78
C LYS A 111 7.74 7.61 14.34
N ILE A 112 8.65 7.76 13.38
CA ILE A 112 8.37 7.51 11.94
C ILE A 112 8.24 6.01 11.69
N LEU A 113 9.10 5.18 12.33
CA LEU A 113 8.98 3.73 12.28
C LEU A 113 7.57 3.28 12.74
N HIS A 114 7.15 3.76 13.90
CA HIS A 114 5.82 3.46 14.44
C HIS A 114 4.71 3.95 13.51
N GLN A 115 4.78 5.15 12.96
CA GLN A 115 3.80 5.69 12.01
C GLN A 115 3.64 4.78 10.78
N VAL A 116 4.75 4.30 10.21
CA VAL A 116 4.71 3.38 9.06
C VAL A 116 4.02 2.06 9.43
N MET A 117 4.35 1.48 10.60
CA MET A 117 3.72 0.26 11.08
C MET A 117 2.22 0.46 11.40
N GLU A 118 1.87 1.58 12.03
CA GLU A 118 0.49 1.92 12.38
C GLU A 118 -0.42 2.03 11.16
N VAL A 119 0.04 2.69 10.10
CA VAL A 119 -0.76 2.83 8.88
C VAL A 119 -0.75 1.54 8.05
N ASN A 120 0.44 1.02 7.72
CA ASN A 120 0.56 -0.02 6.70
C ASN A 120 0.16 -1.42 7.20
N LEU A 121 0.31 -1.70 8.49
CA LEU A 121 0.00 -2.98 9.09
C LEU A 121 -1.21 -2.89 10.03
N TYR A 122 -1.08 -2.17 11.14
CA TYR A 122 -2.13 -2.16 12.17
C TYR A 122 -3.43 -1.53 11.68
N GLY A 123 -3.37 -0.53 10.79
CA GLY A 123 -4.53 0.04 10.12
C GLY A 123 -5.30 -1.02 9.31
N ALA A 124 -4.58 -1.77 8.47
CA ALA A 124 -5.18 -2.86 7.70
C ALA A 124 -5.79 -3.96 8.60
N VAL A 125 -5.12 -4.30 9.70
CA VAL A 125 -5.62 -5.27 10.70
C VAL A 125 -6.89 -4.76 11.37
N ARG A 126 -6.92 -3.50 11.86
CA ARG A 126 -8.08 -2.89 12.52
C ARG A 126 -9.29 -2.84 11.59
N VAL A 127 -9.10 -2.31 10.38
CA VAL A 127 -10.15 -2.23 9.36
C VAL A 127 -10.66 -3.63 9.02
N THR A 128 -9.78 -4.58 8.75
CA THR A 128 -10.20 -5.97 8.44
C THR A 128 -11.02 -6.56 9.58
N ARG A 129 -10.54 -6.51 10.81
CA ARG A 129 -11.27 -7.04 11.99
C ARG A 129 -12.66 -6.42 12.14
N LYS A 130 -12.78 -5.12 11.91
CA LYS A 130 -14.05 -4.41 12.03
C LYS A 130 -15.07 -4.84 10.97
N PHE A 131 -14.61 -5.05 9.73
CA PHE A 131 -15.50 -5.38 8.62
C PHE A 131 -15.66 -6.88 8.36
N LEU A 132 -14.85 -7.72 9.00
CA LEU A 132 -14.87 -9.17 8.80
C LEU A 132 -16.25 -9.83 9.01
N PRO A 133 -17.09 -9.41 9.98
CA PRO A 133 -18.46 -9.96 10.11
C PRO A 133 -19.31 -9.74 8.85
N LEU A 134 -19.24 -8.55 8.24
CA LEU A 134 -19.99 -8.25 7.01
C LEU A 134 -19.44 -9.00 5.81
N ILE A 135 -18.12 -9.21 5.75
CA ILE A 135 -17.44 -9.96 4.69
C ILE A 135 -17.78 -11.46 4.79
N LYS A 136 -17.80 -12.02 6.00
CA LYS A 136 -18.22 -13.41 6.26
C LYS A 136 -19.68 -13.63 5.82
N LYS A 137 -20.57 -12.67 6.13
CA LYS A 137 -21.98 -12.72 5.72
C LYS A 137 -22.13 -12.81 4.19
N ALA A 138 -21.30 -12.11 3.43
CA ALA A 138 -21.30 -12.13 1.97
C ALA A 138 -20.52 -13.31 1.37
N ARG A 139 -19.78 -14.11 2.16
CA ARG A 139 -18.72 -15.01 1.68
C ARG A 139 -17.82 -14.28 0.68
N GLY A 140 -17.40 -13.07 1.08
CA GLY A 140 -16.78 -12.06 0.21
C GLY A 140 -15.27 -12.23 0.03
N ARG A 141 -14.58 -11.09 -0.15
CA ARG A 141 -13.16 -11.02 -0.48
C ARG A 141 -12.44 -9.98 0.38
N VAL A 142 -11.22 -10.28 0.78
CA VAL A 142 -10.25 -9.32 1.32
C VAL A 142 -9.06 -9.26 0.39
N VAL A 143 -8.66 -8.06 -0.02
CA VAL A 143 -7.46 -7.84 -0.84
C VAL A 143 -6.57 -6.86 -0.09
N ASN A 144 -5.37 -7.30 0.27
CA ASN A 144 -4.36 -6.46 0.90
C ASN A 144 -3.34 -6.02 -0.15
N VAL A 145 -3.07 -4.72 -0.21
CA VAL A 145 -2.05 -4.16 -1.11
C VAL A 145 -0.73 -4.05 -0.35
N SER A 146 0.17 -4.98 -0.64
CA SER A 146 1.53 -4.99 -0.12
C SER A 146 2.48 -4.27 -1.09
N SER A 147 3.61 -4.86 -1.36
CA SER A 147 4.66 -4.39 -2.27
C SER A 147 5.60 -5.53 -2.61
N LEU A 148 6.40 -5.37 -3.67
CA LEU A 148 7.61 -6.16 -3.89
C LEU A 148 8.51 -6.18 -2.63
N LEU A 149 8.59 -5.03 -1.92
CA LEU A 149 9.31 -4.90 -0.65
C LEU A 149 8.63 -5.60 0.55
N GLY A 150 7.56 -6.35 0.33
CA GLY A 150 7.04 -7.34 1.27
C GLY A 150 7.71 -8.71 1.14
N ARG A 151 8.61 -8.90 0.16
CA ARG A 151 9.32 -10.14 -0.13
C ARG A 151 10.83 -10.00 -0.20
N MET A 152 11.30 -8.78 -0.40
CA MET A 152 12.73 -8.44 -0.44
C MET A 152 13.00 -7.18 0.38
N CYS A 153 14.23 -7.02 0.80
CA CYS A 153 14.70 -5.81 1.49
C CYS A 153 15.51 -4.94 0.53
N MET A 154 15.54 -3.64 0.79
CA MET A 154 16.31 -2.68 0.02
C MET A 154 16.74 -1.56 0.97
N GLU A 155 17.99 -1.13 0.85
CA GLU A 155 18.55 -0.02 1.61
C GLU A 155 17.66 1.23 1.56
N GLY A 156 17.56 1.96 2.64
CA GLY A 156 16.71 3.14 2.79
C GLY A 156 15.21 2.86 2.90
N ASN A 157 14.79 1.60 2.87
CA ASN A 157 13.38 1.20 2.90
C ASN A 157 13.00 0.34 4.11
N GLY A 158 13.82 0.33 5.16
CA GLY A 158 13.70 -0.61 6.28
C GLY A 158 12.30 -0.64 6.91
N ALA A 159 11.79 0.48 7.40
CA ALA A 159 10.46 0.56 8.03
C ALA A 159 9.34 0.10 7.08
N TYR A 160 9.42 0.53 5.82
CA TYR A 160 8.42 0.14 4.82
C TYR A 160 8.48 -1.36 4.53
N ALA A 161 9.66 -1.92 4.32
CA ALA A 161 9.84 -3.35 4.10
C ALA A 161 9.34 -4.17 5.29
N MET A 162 9.69 -3.81 6.53
CA MET A 162 9.16 -4.43 7.75
C MET A 162 7.63 -4.46 7.76
N SER A 163 6.98 -3.32 7.49
CA SER A 163 5.52 -3.22 7.48
C SER A 163 4.87 -4.09 6.40
N LYS A 164 5.49 -4.17 5.21
CA LYS A 164 4.95 -4.95 4.08
C LYS A 164 5.22 -6.45 4.22
N HIS A 165 6.35 -6.88 4.82
CA HIS A 165 6.59 -8.27 5.21
C HIS A 165 5.58 -8.73 6.27
N ALA A 166 5.36 -7.92 7.30
CA ALA A 166 4.37 -8.22 8.33
C ALA A 166 2.95 -8.32 7.75
N LEU A 167 2.58 -7.46 6.79
CA LEU A 167 1.30 -7.53 6.09
C LEU A 167 1.17 -8.81 5.24
N VAL A 168 2.27 -9.30 4.65
CA VAL A 168 2.29 -10.59 3.94
C VAL A 168 1.99 -11.73 4.90
N ALA A 169 2.67 -11.79 6.05
CA ALA A 169 2.45 -12.80 7.07
C ALA A 169 1.00 -12.77 7.59
N TYR A 170 0.49 -11.58 7.93
CA TYR A 170 -0.89 -11.37 8.33
C TYR A 170 -1.88 -11.88 7.27
N THR A 171 -1.67 -11.52 5.99
CA THR A 171 -2.55 -11.93 4.89
C THR A 171 -2.57 -13.45 4.72
N SER A 172 -1.42 -14.09 4.83
CA SER A 172 -1.27 -15.55 4.70
C SER A 172 -2.03 -16.29 5.81
N THR A 173 -1.89 -15.84 7.06
CA THR A 173 -2.61 -16.40 8.21
C THR A 173 -4.12 -16.17 8.07
N LEU A 174 -4.53 -14.95 7.77
CA LEU A 174 -5.95 -14.61 7.58
C LEU A 174 -6.59 -15.47 6.46
N ARG A 175 -5.87 -15.75 5.38
CA ARG A 175 -6.35 -16.59 4.28
C ARG A 175 -6.67 -18.01 4.77
N LEU A 176 -5.79 -18.60 5.56
CA LEU A 176 -5.98 -19.94 6.11
C LEU A 176 -7.19 -19.98 7.06
N GLU A 177 -7.32 -19.02 7.96
CA GLU A 177 -8.42 -18.94 8.92
C GLU A 177 -9.77 -18.68 8.25
N MET A 178 -9.79 -17.86 7.19
CA MET A 178 -11.04 -17.45 6.54
C MET A 178 -11.58 -18.49 5.55
N LYS A 179 -10.79 -19.49 5.18
CA LYS A 179 -11.20 -20.57 4.27
C LYS A 179 -12.49 -21.27 4.74
N ARG A 180 -12.61 -21.56 6.04
CA ARG A 180 -13.79 -22.20 6.63
C ARG A 180 -15.08 -21.37 6.53
N PHE A 181 -14.96 -20.05 6.32
CA PHE A 181 -16.09 -19.12 6.15
C PHE A 181 -16.40 -18.83 4.69
N GLY A 182 -15.68 -19.43 3.74
CA GLY A 182 -15.83 -19.16 2.31
C GLY A 182 -15.36 -17.76 1.89
N VAL A 183 -14.57 -17.09 2.72
CA VAL A 183 -13.99 -15.77 2.42
C VAL A 183 -12.66 -15.95 1.71
N GLY A 184 -12.53 -15.37 0.51
CA GLY A 184 -11.26 -15.35 -0.21
C GLY A 184 -10.37 -14.21 0.29
N VAL A 185 -9.09 -14.49 0.49
CA VAL A 185 -8.09 -13.49 0.89
C VAL A 185 -6.94 -13.54 -0.09
N SER A 186 -6.60 -12.39 -0.67
CA SER A 186 -5.52 -12.26 -1.66
C SER A 186 -4.59 -11.12 -1.27
N ILE A 187 -3.34 -11.21 -1.70
CA ILE A 187 -2.36 -10.13 -1.61
C ILE A 187 -1.99 -9.65 -3.00
N VAL A 188 -1.87 -8.34 -3.16
CA VAL A 188 -1.37 -7.70 -4.38
C VAL A 188 -0.02 -7.08 -4.04
N GLU A 189 0.99 -7.39 -4.84
CA GLU A 189 2.40 -7.05 -4.56
C GLU A 189 2.97 -6.25 -5.74
N PRO A 190 2.71 -4.93 -5.76
CA PRO A 190 3.22 -4.07 -6.83
C PRO A 190 4.74 -3.90 -6.75
N ALA A 191 5.39 -3.86 -7.92
CA ALA A 191 6.70 -3.24 -8.08
C ALA A 191 6.59 -1.70 -7.94
N GLY A 192 7.61 -0.95 -8.32
CA GLY A 192 7.58 0.51 -8.30
C GLY A 192 6.58 1.08 -9.32
N PHE A 193 5.64 1.89 -8.83
CA PHE A 193 4.73 2.72 -9.63
C PHE A 193 4.75 4.15 -9.11
N LEU A 194 4.72 5.13 -10.02
CA LEU A 194 4.61 6.54 -9.62
C LEU A 194 3.17 6.83 -9.19
N THR A 195 2.95 6.74 -7.89
CA THR A 195 1.65 7.04 -7.27
C THR A 195 1.66 8.42 -6.62
N GLY A 196 0.49 8.96 -6.26
CA GLY A 196 0.38 10.23 -5.56
C GLY A 196 1.21 10.34 -4.27
N ASN A 197 1.52 9.20 -3.63
CA ASN A 197 2.41 9.17 -2.46
C ASN A 197 3.88 9.47 -2.77
N LEU A 198 4.27 9.45 -4.03
CA LEU A 198 5.63 9.70 -4.52
C LEU A 198 5.72 11.02 -5.29
N GLN A 199 4.69 11.88 -5.21
CA GLN A 199 4.75 13.24 -5.76
C GLN A 199 5.75 14.09 -4.99
N GLU A 200 6.40 15.01 -5.68
CA GLU A 200 7.50 15.84 -5.13
C GLU A 200 7.09 16.59 -3.86
N GLN A 201 5.91 17.17 -3.83
CA GLN A 201 5.40 17.88 -2.65
C GLN A 201 5.29 16.98 -1.41
N ILE A 202 4.82 15.74 -1.61
CA ILE A 202 4.70 14.75 -0.54
C ILE A 202 6.09 14.29 -0.06
N LEU A 203 7.00 14.08 -0.99
CA LEU A 203 8.38 13.69 -0.65
C LEU A 203 9.08 14.80 0.14
N ASN A 204 8.93 16.06 -0.27
CA ASN A 204 9.49 17.19 0.45
C ASN A 204 8.89 17.32 1.86
N LYS A 205 7.56 17.18 2.00
CA LYS A 205 6.90 17.16 3.32
C LYS A 205 7.47 16.07 4.22
N ARG A 206 7.67 14.87 3.71
CA ARG A 206 8.24 13.73 4.47
C ARG A 206 9.70 13.94 4.83
N LYS A 207 10.48 14.53 3.94
CA LYS A 207 11.87 14.93 4.22
C LYS A 207 11.92 15.90 5.41
N GLU A 208 11.07 16.93 5.40
CA GLU A 208 10.99 17.88 6.51
C GLU A 208 10.51 17.24 7.82
N GLU A 209 9.51 16.36 7.72
CA GLU A 209 9.00 15.59 8.87
C GLU A 209 10.11 14.71 9.47
N LEU A 210 10.87 14.01 8.63
CA LEU A 210 12.01 13.20 9.05
C LEU A 210 13.05 14.09 9.75
N TRP A 211 13.52 15.14 9.10
CA TRP A 211 14.55 16.02 9.65
C TRP A 211 14.14 16.67 10.97
N SER A 212 12.91 17.17 11.06
CA SER A 212 12.39 17.79 12.28
C SER A 212 12.22 16.81 13.44
N SER A 213 12.12 15.52 13.16
CA SER A 213 11.96 14.46 14.16
C SER A 213 13.28 13.90 14.68
N LEU A 214 14.44 14.28 14.08
CA LEU A 214 15.76 13.87 14.55
C LEU A 214 16.14 14.63 15.81
N ASP A 215 16.86 13.96 16.72
CA ASP A 215 17.55 14.61 17.83
C ASP A 215 18.82 15.34 17.36
N GLU A 216 19.36 16.18 18.23
CA GLU A 216 20.51 17.02 17.88
C GLU A 216 21.82 16.19 17.67
N GLU A 217 21.97 15.07 18.37
CA GLU A 217 23.11 14.17 18.19
C GLU A 217 23.09 13.55 16.78
N THR A 218 21.95 13.04 16.36
CA THR A 218 21.77 12.48 15.01
C THR A 218 21.94 13.54 13.92
N LYS A 219 21.45 14.77 14.13
CA LYS A 219 21.66 15.89 13.20
C LYS A 219 23.13 16.30 13.07
N GLN A 220 23.94 16.14 14.13
CA GLN A 220 25.39 16.39 14.06
C GLN A 220 26.13 15.31 13.27
N MET A 221 25.68 14.06 13.36
CA MET A 221 26.28 12.94 12.61
C MET A 221 25.89 12.94 11.13
N HIS A 222 24.70 13.43 10.82
CA HIS A 222 24.12 13.43 9.47
C HIS A 222 23.83 14.87 9.03
N SER A 223 24.47 15.31 7.96
CA SER A 223 24.24 16.67 7.46
C SER A 223 22.90 16.79 6.74
N ARG A 224 22.33 18.00 6.76
CA ARG A 224 21.12 18.32 6.00
C ARG A 224 21.33 18.11 4.51
N GLU A 225 22.51 18.44 4.00
CA GLU A 225 22.89 18.26 2.60
C GLU A 225 22.85 16.78 2.18
N SER A 226 23.26 15.86 3.06
CA SER A 226 23.17 14.41 2.82
C SER A 226 21.72 13.97 2.64
N LEU A 227 20.81 14.46 3.48
CA LEU A 227 19.38 14.17 3.37
C LEU A 227 18.78 14.78 2.09
N ASP A 228 19.17 15.99 1.72
CA ASP A 228 18.74 16.64 0.48
C ASP A 228 19.23 15.87 -0.75
N LEU A 229 20.48 15.37 -0.73
CA LEU A 229 21.03 14.52 -1.78
C LEU A 229 20.25 13.20 -1.89
N LEU A 230 19.95 12.55 -0.76
CA LEU A 230 19.15 11.34 -0.73
C LEU A 230 17.78 11.56 -1.40
N TYR A 231 17.04 12.57 -0.97
CA TYR A 231 15.69 12.81 -1.50
C TYR A 231 15.68 13.27 -2.96
N SER A 232 16.68 14.02 -3.41
CA SER A 232 16.84 14.37 -4.83
C SER A 232 17.12 13.14 -5.68
N HIS A 233 17.96 12.21 -5.20
CA HIS A 233 18.22 10.94 -5.87
C HIS A 233 16.97 10.07 -5.93
N VAL A 234 16.23 9.94 -4.83
CA VAL A 234 14.94 9.23 -4.76
C VAL A 234 13.93 9.78 -5.76
N GLN A 235 13.80 11.11 -5.86
CA GLN A 235 12.94 11.76 -6.86
C GLN A 235 13.36 11.38 -8.29
N SER A 236 14.67 11.37 -8.57
CA SER A 236 15.20 10.94 -9.87
C SER A 236 14.87 9.48 -10.19
N CYS A 237 14.96 8.59 -9.21
CA CYS A 237 14.57 7.19 -9.36
C CYS A 237 13.08 7.04 -9.67
N PHE A 238 12.22 7.78 -8.97
CA PHE A 238 10.76 7.71 -9.15
C PHE A 238 10.28 8.25 -10.49
N LYS A 239 10.99 9.20 -11.10
CA LYS A 239 10.68 9.68 -12.47
C LYS A 239 10.72 8.56 -13.50
N LYS A 240 11.45 7.46 -13.21
CA LYS A 240 11.55 6.29 -14.09
C LYS A 240 10.41 5.28 -13.87
N PHE A 241 9.61 5.42 -12.82
CA PHE A 241 8.52 4.49 -12.54
C PHE A 241 7.31 4.73 -13.46
N PRO A 242 6.62 3.66 -13.90
CA PRO A 242 5.42 3.79 -14.68
C PRO A 242 4.35 4.58 -13.93
N LYS A 243 3.71 5.53 -14.63
CA LYS A 243 2.59 6.33 -14.11
C LYS A 243 1.27 5.57 -14.18
N ASP A 244 1.14 4.65 -15.13
CA ASP A 244 -0.07 3.85 -15.30
C ASP A 244 -0.18 2.77 -14.22
N VAL A 245 -1.12 2.96 -13.30
CA VAL A 245 -1.44 2.01 -12.24
C VAL A 245 -2.46 0.94 -12.65
N SER A 246 -2.92 0.94 -13.90
CA SER A 246 -3.89 -0.04 -14.41
C SER A 246 -3.49 -1.51 -14.19
N PRO A 247 -2.20 -1.90 -14.27
CA PRO A 247 -1.80 -3.26 -13.93
C PRO A 247 -2.16 -3.64 -12.49
N VAL A 248 -1.95 -2.73 -11.53
CA VAL A 248 -2.28 -2.96 -10.11
C VAL A 248 -3.79 -3.03 -9.92
N VAL A 249 -4.54 -2.10 -10.53
CA VAL A 249 -6.01 -2.10 -10.52
C VAL A 249 -6.57 -3.40 -11.09
N ARG A 250 -5.98 -3.94 -12.19
CA ARG A 250 -6.38 -5.24 -12.75
C ARG A 250 -6.14 -6.38 -11.77
N CYS A 251 -5.02 -6.40 -11.05
CA CYS A 251 -4.72 -7.42 -10.04
C CYS A 251 -5.71 -7.37 -8.88
N ILE A 252 -5.99 -6.17 -8.33
CA ILE A 252 -6.98 -6.00 -7.24
C ILE A 252 -8.38 -6.43 -7.70
N ARG A 253 -8.80 -6.00 -8.90
CA ARG A 253 -10.08 -6.44 -9.49
C ARG A 253 -10.14 -7.97 -9.61
N SER A 254 -9.06 -8.62 -10.02
CA SER A 254 -9.01 -10.08 -10.14
C SER A 254 -9.13 -10.75 -8.77
N GLY A 255 -8.48 -10.23 -7.73
CA GLY A 255 -8.67 -10.69 -6.35
C GLY A 255 -10.11 -10.57 -5.86
N LEU A 256 -10.81 -9.48 -6.26
CA LEU A 256 -12.20 -9.23 -5.87
C LEU A 256 -13.22 -10.05 -6.66
N LEU A 257 -13.02 -10.22 -7.98
CA LEU A 257 -14.07 -10.65 -8.89
C LEU A 257 -13.76 -11.95 -9.65
N SER A 258 -12.55 -12.52 -9.58
CA SER A 258 -12.28 -13.81 -10.18
C SER A 258 -13.13 -14.90 -9.50
N LYS A 259 -13.67 -15.84 -10.29
CA LYS A 259 -14.33 -17.04 -9.75
C LYS A 259 -13.36 -17.90 -8.93
N ARG A 260 -12.08 -17.90 -9.32
CA ARG A 260 -10.98 -18.57 -8.61
C ARG A 260 -9.84 -17.55 -8.42
N PRO A 261 -9.92 -16.70 -7.39
CA PRO A 261 -8.86 -15.71 -7.15
C PRO A 261 -7.56 -16.43 -6.76
N ARG A 262 -6.44 -15.89 -7.23
CA ARG A 262 -5.11 -16.32 -6.75
C ARG A 262 -4.89 -15.78 -5.32
N GLU A 263 -4.04 -16.45 -4.60
CA GLU A 263 -3.58 -15.99 -3.29
C GLU A 263 -2.66 -14.77 -3.42
N GLN A 264 -1.85 -14.73 -4.49
CA GLN A 264 -0.85 -13.72 -4.78
C GLN A 264 -1.02 -13.13 -6.16
N TYR A 265 -0.82 -11.82 -6.25
CA TYR A 265 -0.83 -11.05 -7.49
C TYR A 265 0.40 -10.13 -7.55
N PRO A 266 1.57 -10.66 -7.94
CA PRO A 266 2.70 -9.79 -8.32
C PRO A 266 2.29 -8.92 -9.50
N CYS A 267 2.64 -7.64 -9.48
CA CYS A 267 2.30 -6.75 -10.60
C CYS A 267 3.36 -5.67 -10.84
N GLY A 268 3.59 -5.40 -12.11
CA GLY A 268 4.66 -4.55 -12.60
C GLY A 268 5.81 -5.36 -13.20
N THR A 269 6.67 -4.66 -13.91
CA THR A 269 7.78 -5.27 -14.65
C THR A 269 8.73 -6.01 -13.70
N GLY A 270 8.95 -7.30 -13.98
CA GLY A 270 9.88 -8.14 -13.19
C GLY A 270 9.36 -8.59 -11.83
N ALA A 271 8.20 -8.10 -11.35
CA ALA A 271 7.71 -8.41 -10.00
C ALA A 271 7.49 -9.92 -9.78
N GLU A 272 6.91 -10.63 -10.75
CA GLU A 272 6.64 -12.07 -10.63
C GLU A 272 7.94 -12.87 -10.52
N THR A 273 8.94 -12.53 -11.32
CA THR A 273 10.26 -13.18 -11.30
C THR A 273 10.99 -12.91 -9.99
N LEU A 274 11.03 -11.66 -9.56
CA LEU A 274 11.73 -11.27 -8.33
C LEU A 274 11.10 -11.93 -7.09
N ILE A 275 9.78 -11.90 -6.96
CA ILE A 275 9.08 -12.51 -5.82
C ILE A 275 9.29 -14.04 -5.77
N SER A 276 9.40 -14.67 -6.94
CA SER A 276 9.61 -16.13 -7.01
C SER A 276 11.05 -16.56 -6.76
N ILE A 277 12.02 -15.77 -7.20
CA ILE A 277 13.45 -16.15 -7.15
C ILE A 277 14.13 -15.64 -5.88
N TYR A 278 13.85 -14.40 -5.47
CA TYR A 278 14.54 -13.75 -4.35
C TYR A 278 14.60 -14.61 -3.06
N PRO A 279 13.51 -15.28 -2.62
CA PRO A 279 13.54 -16.13 -1.42
C PRO A 279 14.40 -17.40 -1.55
N LEU A 280 14.82 -17.75 -2.77
CA LEU A 280 15.63 -18.94 -3.06
C LEU A 280 17.12 -18.60 -3.18
N LEU A 281 17.46 -17.30 -3.20
CA LEU A 281 18.84 -16.86 -3.34
C LEU A 281 19.63 -17.06 -2.03
N PRO A 282 20.89 -17.49 -2.09
CA PRO A 282 21.82 -17.35 -0.97
C PRO A 282 21.91 -15.87 -0.54
N VAL A 283 22.12 -15.61 0.76
CA VAL A 283 22.10 -14.26 1.34
C VAL A 283 22.99 -13.29 0.55
N TRP A 284 24.22 -13.66 0.22
CA TRP A 284 25.15 -12.80 -0.51
C TRP A 284 24.65 -12.39 -1.91
N MET A 285 23.89 -13.28 -2.59
CA MET A 285 23.27 -12.95 -3.89
C MET A 285 22.06 -12.04 -3.70
N ALA A 286 21.24 -12.29 -2.68
CA ALA A 286 20.11 -11.44 -2.33
C ALA A 286 20.60 -10.04 -1.96
N ASP A 287 21.65 -9.91 -1.17
CA ASP A 287 22.29 -8.65 -0.79
C ASP A 287 22.82 -7.89 -2.02
N TYR A 288 23.56 -8.57 -2.89
CA TYR A 288 24.07 -7.98 -4.13
C TYR A 288 22.92 -7.44 -5.01
N LEU A 289 21.85 -8.23 -5.17
CA LEU A 289 20.67 -7.80 -5.95
C LEU A 289 19.98 -6.60 -5.29
N SER A 290 19.79 -6.62 -3.98
CA SER A 290 19.17 -5.54 -3.21
C SER A 290 19.99 -4.25 -3.31
N SER A 291 21.30 -4.31 -3.13
CA SER A 291 22.19 -3.16 -3.24
C SER A 291 22.26 -2.62 -4.68
N SER A 292 22.14 -3.48 -5.70
CA SER A 292 22.08 -3.02 -7.10
C SER A 292 20.82 -2.23 -7.44
N MET A 293 19.75 -2.44 -6.68
CA MET A 293 18.45 -1.75 -6.79
C MET A 293 18.29 -0.62 -5.77
N SER A 294 19.31 -0.36 -4.94
CA SER A 294 19.27 0.63 -3.86
C SER A 294 18.88 2.02 -4.35
N MET A 295 18.09 2.71 -3.55
CA MET A 295 17.75 4.12 -3.74
C MET A 295 18.72 5.05 -2.99
N LEU A 296 19.69 4.51 -2.26
CA LEU A 296 20.72 5.33 -1.61
C LEU A 296 21.76 5.79 -2.64
N PRO A 297 22.18 7.06 -2.61
CA PRO A 297 23.25 7.55 -3.47
C PRO A 297 24.57 6.84 -3.13
N LYS A 298 25.28 6.35 -4.14
CA LYS A 298 26.60 5.70 -3.94
C LYS A 298 27.63 6.60 -3.23
N ALA A 299 27.45 7.92 -3.31
CA ALA A 299 28.32 8.91 -2.65
C ALA A 299 28.16 8.94 -1.11
N MET A 300 27.13 8.31 -0.55
CA MET A 300 26.94 8.17 0.90
C MET A 300 27.72 7.00 1.52
N ASN A 301 28.41 6.19 0.73
CA ASN A 301 29.26 5.11 1.26
C ASN A 301 30.49 5.71 1.96
N PRO A 302 30.73 5.41 3.25
CA PRO A 302 31.90 5.92 3.99
C PRO A 302 33.25 5.56 3.37
N SER A 303 33.28 4.49 2.55
CA SER A 303 34.48 4.04 1.82
C SER A 303 34.90 4.98 0.67
N SER A 304 34.02 5.87 0.19
CA SER A 304 34.37 6.83 -0.87
C SER A 304 35.10 8.08 -0.35
N THR A 305 35.01 8.36 0.97
CA THR A 305 35.69 9.50 1.61
C THR A 305 37.05 9.14 2.20
N ALA A 306 37.35 7.85 2.37
CA ALA A 306 38.63 7.37 2.91
C ALA A 306 39.80 7.38 1.89
N SER A 307 39.54 7.63 0.60
CA SER A 307 40.56 7.67 -0.47
C SER A 307 41.13 9.08 -0.75
N GLN A 308 40.75 10.08 0.04
CA GLN A 308 41.22 11.48 -0.12
C GLN A 308 41.96 12.01 1.12
N LYS A 309 42.61 11.15 1.89
CA LYS A 309 43.62 11.58 2.90
C LYS A 309 44.94 10.91 2.70
#